data_edf722e75377d6127691b9cfa0a51222
#
_entry.id   edf722e75377d6127691b9cfa0a51222
#
_cell.length_a   1.000
_cell.length_b   1.000
_cell.length_c   1.000
_cell.angle_alpha   90.00
_cell.angle_beta   90.00
_cell.angle_gamma   90.00
#
_symmetry.space_group_name_H-M   'P 1'
#
loop_
_entity.id
_entity.type
_entity.pdbx_description
1 polymer ?
#
loop_
_entity_poly.entity_id
_entity_poly.type
_entity_poly.pdbx_seq_one_letter_code
_entity_poly.pdbx_strand_id
1 'polypeptide(L)'
;MTQSVARPKGHANSQNVVTFGPQNGAQSGKLAPQISEKPYLMQNDRQHTRTALGWLVAVLCSVASSVTSADTLVDIYELALENDALLKARIAQYNADIELEKLALAPLLPQARAGYSFTDTETDSTSPNVYIDQETGALETIDVTSIRETENDGYDVSLSQTLFDLSAWFGWRAGKESTQQAEANLSAAQQDLIVRVVQAYFGVLRAQDNLRASQAQERAFERQLEQTRQRFEVGLIAITDVYEAEAARDLAQVTRIVDENNVAVAKENLSVLTGQAPGALHVLGEEFDPRPPEPADRGAWVDFALANNNQLAAARYAEEAARQNATAFRMGHAPTVTATYRYQDTETTGSIRQNPESLFNFAPNSEQTNETWQIRFDLPLAAGGAISANRRRAAEQFNAARETRINLSRNTVTQARSLHMTVMSDVSRVNARKQSIVSSQSALDATQAGYEVGTRNIVDVLNAQNKLFAAQRDYANSRYDFVINSLRLKEVAGTLSPEDIARLEGFLLEPAAPTASGSGGE
;
A
#
# COMPACT_ATOMS: atom_id res chain seq x y z
N MET A 1 31.14 3.53 48.15
CA MET A 1 31.94 2.33 48.44
C MET A 1 32.01 1.52 47.16
N THR A 2 33.17 1.56 46.62
CA THR A 2 33.71 0.89 45.42
C THR A 2 33.81 -0.62 45.63
N GLN A 3 33.40 -1.40 44.63
CA GLN A 3 34.13 -2.62 44.26
C GLN A 3 33.89 -3.00 42.81
N SER A 4 34.93 -2.95 42.08
CA SER A 4 35.30 -3.47 40.78
C SER A 4 35.47 -4.99 40.83
N VAL A 5 35.01 -5.74 39.84
CA VAL A 5 35.58 -7.05 39.45
C VAL A 5 35.40 -7.28 37.93
N ALA A 6 36.53 -7.19 37.28
CA ALA A 6 37.17 -8.01 36.23
C ALA A 6 36.35 -8.70 35.13
N ARG A 7 36.73 -8.36 33.87
CA ARG A 7 36.57 -9.15 32.63
C ARG A 7 37.58 -10.30 32.58
N PRO A 8 37.27 -11.39 31.88
CA PRO A 8 38.28 -12.18 31.18
C PRO A 8 38.26 -11.98 29.66
N LYS A 9 39.49 -11.99 29.16
CA LYS A 9 39.94 -11.78 27.78
C LYS A 9 39.57 -12.96 26.88
N GLY A 10 39.50 -12.63 25.61
CA GLY A 10 39.12 -13.44 24.46
C GLY A 10 40.09 -14.55 24.06
N HIS A 11 39.56 -15.38 23.17
CA HIS A 11 40.36 -16.10 22.17
C HIS A 11 39.67 -15.97 20.82
N ALA A 12 40.43 -15.38 19.89
CA ALA A 12 40.17 -15.39 18.48
C ALA A 12 40.37 -16.80 17.95
N ASN A 13 39.47 -17.29 17.09
CA ASN A 13 39.80 -18.42 16.24
C ASN A 13 39.38 -18.09 14.79
N SER A 14 40.35 -18.29 13.95
CA SER A 14 40.49 -17.96 12.55
C SER A 14 39.50 -18.69 11.67
N GLN A 15 38.93 -17.93 10.70
CA GLN A 15 38.23 -18.45 9.54
C GLN A 15 39.22 -19.09 8.57
N ASN A 16 39.00 -20.35 8.22
CA ASN A 16 39.57 -20.97 7.02
C ASN A 16 38.54 -20.96 5.90
N VAL A 17 38.77 -20.10 4.93
CA VAL A 17 38.13 -20.10 3.62
C VAL A 17 38.84 -21.14 2.76
N VAL A 18 38.12 -22.18 2.32
CA VAL A 18 38.59 -23.12 1.30
C VAL A 18 37.94 -22.79 -0.01
N THR A 19 38.72 -22.22 -0.91
CA THR A 19 38.43 -22.03 -2.34
C THR A 19 38.76 -23.32 -3.08
N PHE A 20 37.78 -23.87 -3.78
CA PHE A 20 38.03 -24.91 -4.81
C PHE A 20 37.91 -24.31 -6.20
N GLY A 21 39.04 -24.28 -6.94
CA GLY A 21 39.12 -24.03 -8.37
C GLY A 21 39.09 -25.34 -9.16
N PRO A 22 38.82 -25.29 -10.47
CA PRO A 22 38.46 -26.46 -11.26
C PRO A 22 39.69 -27.20 -11.81
N GLN A 23 39.67 -28.53 -11.84
CA GLN A 23 40.54 -29.34 -12.69
C GLN A 23 39.76 -30.34 -13.52
N ASN A 24 40.07 -30.31 -14.81
CA ASN A 24 39.62 -31.19 -15.90
C ASN A 24 40.15 -32.62 -15.74
N GLY A 25 39.38 -33.60 -16.27
CA GLY A 25 40.00 -34.79 -16.83
C GLY A 25 39.16 -36.05 -16.88
N ALA A 26 38.63 -36.35 -18.08
CA ALA A 26 38.55 -37.65 -18.78
C ALA A 26 37.57 -38.73 -18.36
N GLN A 27 36.56 -38.90 -19.23
CA GLN A 27 36.07 -40.14 -19.90
C GLN A 27 35.90 -41.43 -19.12
N SER A 28 34.66 -41.88 -18.98
CA SER A 28 34.22 -43.14 -19.62
C SER A 28 32.69 -43.32 -19.46
N GLY A 29 32.05 -43.70 -20.56
CA GLY A 29 30.61 -43.77 -20.72
C GLY A 29 29.96 -44.98 -20.08
N LYS A 30 28.64 -44.80 -19.87
CA LYS A 30 27.60 -45.76 -20.30
C LYS A 30 26.21 -45.20 -19.94
N LEU A 31 25.39 -45.05 -20.98
CA LEU A 31 23.96 -45.30 -21.08
C LEU A 31 23.03 -44.72 -19.99
N ALA A 32 22.47 -43.58 -20.30
CA ALA A 32 21.21 -43.12 -19.71
C ALA A 32 20.01 -43.58 -20.58
N PRO A 33 18.86 -43.95 -20.02
CA PRO A 33 17.62 -44.07 -20.78
C PRO A 33 16.97 -42.68 -20.97
N GLN A 34 16.63 -42.41 -22.23
CA GLN A 34 15.86 -41.22 -22.63
C GLN A 34 14.45 -41.31 -22.06
N ILE A 35 14.08 -40.33 -21.24
CA ILE A 35 12.68 -40.00 -20.95
C ILE A 35 12.27 -38.90 -21.91
N SER A 36 11.35 -39.23 -22.81
CA SER A 36 10.72 -38.40 -23.80
C SER A 36 9.81 -37.37 -23.13
N GLU A 37 10.21 -36.12 -23.13
CA GLU A 37 9.31 -34.98 -22.88
C GLU A 37 8.40 -34.76 -24.10
N LYS A 38 7.10 -34.88 -23.90
CA LYS A 38 6.10 -34.37 -24.84
C LYS A 38 5.48 -33.11 -24.23
N PRO A 39 5.58 -31.93 -24.88
CA PRO A 39 4.77 -30.78 -24.51
C PRO A 39 3.36 -30.94 -25.09
N TYR A 40 2.34 -30.81 -24.24
CA TYR A 40 0.95 -30.68 -24.67
C TYR A 40 0.74 -29.26 -25.20
N LEU A 41 0.81 -29.14 -26.53
CA LEU A 41 0.26 -27.98 -27.26
C LEU A 41 -1.23 -28.25 -27.53
N MET A 42 -2.11 -27.45 -26.94
CA MET A 42 -3.50 -27.35 -27.41
C MET A 42 -3.50 -26.61 -28.75
N GLN A 43 -3.67 -27.37 -29.79
CA GLN A 43 -3.93 -26.95 -31.14
C GLN A 43 -5.40 -26.56 -31.26
N ASN A 44 -5.67 -25.28 -31.51
CA ASN A 44 -6.98 -24.85 -31.99
C ASN A 44 -6.86 -24.54 -33.48
N ASP A 45 -7.35 -25.48 -34.25
CA ASP A 45 -7.37 -25.50 -35.70
C ASP A 45 -8.54 -24.68 -36.22
N ARG A 46 -8.30 -23.62 -36.97
CA ARG A 46 -9.20 -23.10 -37.99
C ARG A 46 -8.42 -22.59 -39.18
N GLN A 47 -8.35 -23.46 -40.18
CA GLN A 47 -8.04 -23.11 -41.55
C GLN A 47 -9.09 -22.14 -42.08
N HIS A 48 -8.68 -21.06 -42.75
CA HIS A 48 -9.30 -20.64 -44.01
C HIS A 48 -8.33 -19.81 -44.86
N THR A 49 -7.96 -20.44 -45.96
CA THR A 49 -7.79 -19.94 -47.33
C THR A 49 -6.93 -18.70 -47.60
N ARG A 50 -5.87 -19.03 -48.34
CA ARG A 50 -5.05 -18.15 -49.16
C ARG A 50 -5.85 -17.44 -50.23
N THR A 51 -5.68 -16.13 -50.36
CA THR A 51 -5.57 -15.48 -51.65
C THR A 51 -4.56 -14.35 -51.57
N ALA A 52 -3.55 -14.49 -52.38
CA ALA A 52 -2.59 -13.44 -52.68
C ALA A 52 -3.22 -12.42 -53.64
N LEU A 53 -3.09 -11.14 -53.41
CA LEU A 53 -2.74 -10.18 -54.46
C LEU A 53 -2.52 -8.76 -53.89
N GLY A 54 -1.39 -8.16 -54.21
CA GLY A 54 -1.34 -6.76 -54.65
C GLY A 54 -1.00 -5.70 -53.60
N TRP A 55 0.24 -5.48 -53.36
CA TRP A 55 0.95 -4.21 -53.23
C TRP A 55 0.10 -2.94 -53.46
N LEU A 56 -0.02 -2.12 -52.43
CA LEU A 56 0.20 -0.67 -52.55
C LEU A 56 0.50 -0.10 -51.16
N VAL A 57 1.79 0.18 -50.95
CA VAL A 57 2.29 0.98 -49.84
C VAL A 57 1.77 2.40 -50.06
N ALA A 58 0.72 2.77 -49.35
CA ALA A 58 0.37 4.14 -49.06
C ALA A 58 0.72 4.36 -47.60
N VAL A 59 1.93 4.83 -47.34
CA VAL A 59 2.28 5.50 -46.09
C VAL A 59 1.46 6.78 -46.03
N LEU A 60 0.23 6.68 -45.58
CA LEU A 60 -0.49 7.81 -45.02
C LEU A 60 0.06 7.98 -43.62
N CYS A 61 1.03 8.85 -43.43
CA CYS A 61 1.22 9.57 -42.20
C CYS A 61 -0.05 10.35 -41.91
N SER A 62 -1.07 9.69 -41.34
CA SER A 62 -2.05 10.36 -40.55
C SER A 62 -1.30 10.86 -39.31
N VAL A 63 -0.81 12.09 -39.37
CA VAL A 63 -0.66 12.97 -38.23
C VAL A 63 -2.08 13.01 -37.67
N ALA A 64 -2.40 12.08 -36.77
CA ALA A 64 -3.47 12.27 -35.85
C ALA A 64 -3.08 13.53 -35.06
N SER A 65 -3.59 14.67 -35.52
CA SER A 65 -3.73 15.84 -34.67
C SER A 65 -4.51 15.30 -33.47
N SER A 66 -3.80 14.92 -32.41
CA SER A 66 -4.37 14.77 -31.10
C SER A 66 -4.97 16.13 -30.81
N VAL A 67 -6.28 16.25 -31.07
CA VAL A 67 -7.10 17.26 -30.43
C VAL A 67 -6.79 17.03 -28.96
N THR A 68 -6.00 17.89 -28.37
CA THR A 68 -5.76 17.91 -26.93
C THR A 68 -7.09 18.34 -26.32
N SER A 69 -8.00 17.39 -26.21
CA SER A 69 -9.15 17.52 -25.34
C SER A 69 -8.60 17.81 -23.94
N ALA A 70 -9.16 18.77 -23.27
CA ALA A 70 -8.76 19.05 -21.89
C ALA A 70 -9.10 17.82 -21.05
N ASP A 71 -8.20 17.45 -20.13
CA ASP A 71 -8.39 16.29 -19.26
C ASP A 71 -9.53 16.56 -18.28
N THR A 72 -10.55 15.70 -18.29
CA THR A 72 -11.66 15.77 -17.33
C THR A 72 -11.22 15.23 -15.96
N LEU A 73 -11.97 15.55 -14.92
CA LEU A 73 -11.71 14.98 -13.59
C LEU A 73 -11.91 13.46 -13.59
N VAL A 74 -12.84 12.96 -14.41
CA VAL A 74 -13.10 11.52 -14.58
C VAL A 74 -11.89 10.86 -15.26
N ASP A 75 -11.35 11.42 -16.35
CA ASP A 75 -10.17 10.88 -17.04
C ASP A 75 -8.95 10.81 -16.09
N ILE A 76 -8.72 11.87 -15.32
CA ILE A 76 -7.64 11.91 -14.31
C ILE A 76 -7.84 10.84 -13.22
N TYR A 77 -9.08 10.60 -12.80
CA TYR A 77 -9.38 9.53 -11.84
C TYR A 77 -9.15 8.13 -12.43
N GLU A 78 -9.56 7.89 -13.67
CA GLU A 78 -9.32 6.62 -14.37
C GLU A 78 -7.81 6.36 -14.55
N LEU A 79 -7.05 7.37 -14.95
CA LEU A 79 -5.58 7.28 -15.02
C LEU A 79 -4.96 6.99 -13.64
N ALA A 80 -5.48 7.60 -12.59
CA ALA A 80 -5.00 7.34 -11.22
C ALA A 80 -5.35 5.92 -10.75
N LEU A 81 -6.52 5.37 -11.10
CA LEU A 81 -6.88 3.97 -10.82
C LEU A 81 -5.88 3.00 -11.44
N GLU A 82 -5.41 3.31 -12.66
CA GLU A 82 -4.47 2.46 -13.38
C GLU A 82 -3.01 2.65 -12.92
N ASN A 83 -2.64 3.84 -12.45
CA ASN A 83 -1.22 4.18 -12.27
C ASN A 83 -0.81 4.46 -10.82
N ASP A 84 -1.74 4.78 -9.90
CA ASP A 84 -1.37 5.10 -8.51
C ASP A 84 -0.67 3.94 -7.81
N ALA A 85 0.61 4.13 -7.50
CA ALA A 85 1.46 3.12 -6.87
C ALA A 85 0.96 2.75 -5.46
N LEU A 86 0.37 3.71 -4.74
CA LEU A 86 -0.17 3.45 -3.39
C LEU A 86 -1.39 2.54 -3.44
N LEU A 87 -2.33 2.78 -4.37
CA LEU A 87 -3.47 1.89 -4.56
C LEU A 87 -3.02 0.49 -5.01
N LYS A 88 -2.08 0.40 -5.97
CA LYS A 88 -1.50 -0.89 -6.40
C LYS A 88 -0.86 -1.66 -5.24
N ALA A 89 -0.14 -0.95 -4.37
CA ALA A 89 0.42 -1.56 -3.16
C ALA A 89 -0.67 -2.07 -2.20
N ARG A 90 -1.79 -1.33 -2.04
CA ARG A 90 -2.93 -1.76 -1.22
C ARG A 90 -3.64 -2.97 -1.82
N ILE A 91 -3.80 -3.03 -3.13
CA ILE A 91 -4.36 -4.20 -3.84
C ILE A 91 -3.44 -5.42 -3.65
N ALA A 92 -2.13 -5.26 -3.81
CA ALA A 92 -1.17 -6.34 -3.57
C ALA A 92 -1.20 -6.83 -2.11
N GLN A 93 -1.31 -5.90 -1.14
CA GLN A 93 -1.48 -6.25 0.28
C GLN A 93 -2.78 -7.01 0.53
N TYR A 94 -3.90 -6.56 -0.05
CA TYR A 94 -5.17 -7.26 0.03
C TYR A 94 -5.06 -8.69 -0.53
N ASN A 95 -4.45 -8.86 -1.70
CA ASN A 95 -4.23 -10.18 -2.31
C ASN A 95 -3.36 -11.10 -1.43
N ALA A 96 -2.40 -10.54 -0.68
CA ALA A 96 -1.61 -11.30 0.28
C ALA A 96 -2.44 -11.66 1.54
N ASP A 97 -3.24 -10.73 2.03
CA ASP A 97 -4.00 -10.89 3.27
C ASP A 97 -5.17 -11.88 3.12
N ILE A 98 -5.79 -12.01 1.95
CA ILE A 98 -6.83 -13.03 1.69
C ILE A 98 -6.28 -14.46 1.75
N GLU A 99 -4.99 -14.66 1.54
CA GLU A 99 -4.38 -15.99 1.69
C GLU A 99 -4.21 -16.40 3.16
N LEU A 100 -4.32 -15.45 4.11
CA LEU A 100 -4.23 -15.76 5.55
C LEU A 100 -5.36 -16.70 6.02
N GLU A 101 -6.56 -16.61 5.42
CA GLU A 101 -7.64 -17.55 5.72
C GLU A 101 -7.26 -18.98 5.30
N LYS A 102 -6.67 -19.15 4.10
CA LYS A 102 -6.25 -20.46 3.60
C LYS A 102 -5.09 -21.01 4.43
N LEU A 103 -4.13 -20.17 4.81
CA LEU A 103 -3.04 -20.54 5.71
C LEU A 103 -3.55 -20.96 7.08
N ALA A 104 -4.55 -20.26 7.60
CA ALA A 104 -5.18 -20.62 8.89
C ALA A 104 -6.02 -21.90 8.79
N LEU A 105 -6.56 -22.24 7.61
CA LEU A 105 -7.30 -23.47 7.35
C LEU A 105 -6.37 -24.68 7.15
N ALA A 106 -5.14 -24.46 6.65
CA ALA A 106 -4.21 -25.52 6.28
C ALA A 106 -3.97 -26.58 7.39
N PRO A 107 -3.87 -26.24 8.70
CA PRO A 107 -3.72 -27.25 9.76
C PRO A 107 -4.92 -28.19 9.92
N LEU A 108 -6.09 -27.82 9.38
CA LEU A 108 -7.32 -28.62 9.42
C LEU A 108 -7.49 -29.50 8.19
N LEU A 109 -6.67 -29.32 7.15
CA LEU A 109 -6.70 -30.08 5.90
C LEU A 109 -5.69 -31.22 5.90
N PRO A 110 -5.87 -32.25 5.05
CA PRO A 110 -4.88 -33.31 4.88
C PRO A 110 -3.53 -32.75 4.41
N GLN A 111 -2.46 -33.20 5.06
CA GLN A 111 -1.09 -32.84 4.70
C GLN A 111 -0.35 -34.07 4.22
N ALA A 112 0.12 -34.07 2.98
CA ALA A 112 0.94 -35.14 2.40
C ALA A 112 2.39 -34.66 2.32
N ARG A 113 3.32 -35.55 2.66
CA ARG A 113 4.78 -35.37 2.54
C ARG A 113 5.41 -36.59 1.94
N ALA A 114 6.41 -36.39 1.11
CA ALA A 114 7.29 -37.45 0.61
C ALA A 114 8.73 -37.04 0.86
N GLY A 115 9.55 -37.98 1.27
CA GLY A 115 10.96 -37.78 1.56
C GLY A 115 11.78 -38.91 0.99
N TYR A 116 13.03 -38.65 0.64
CA TYR A 116 14.08 -39.63 0.41
C TYR A 116 15.26 -39.29 1.29
N SER A 117 15.83 -40.29 1.96
CA SER A 117 17.00 -40.10 2.82
C SER A 117 18.07 -41.09 2.46
N PHE A 118 19.31 -40.65 2.42
CA PHE A 118 20.51 -41.46 2.39
C PHE A 118 21.32 -41.12 3.64
N THR A 119 21.72 -42.16 4.39
CA THR A 119 22.48 -41.97 5.62
C THR A 119 23.59 -43.02 5.66
N ASP A 120 24.83 -42.56 5.73
CA ASP A 120 26.00 -43.36 5.96
C ASP A 120 26.44 -43.22 7.42
N THR A 121 26.55 -44.34 8.13
CA THR A 121 26.84 -44.36 9.57
C THR A 121 27.94 -45.37 9.89
N GLU A 122 29.03 -44.92 10.48
CA GLU A 122 30.05 -45.74 11.10
C GLU A 122 29.84 -45.74 12.62
N THR A 123 29.71 -46.92 13.20
CA THR A 123 29.54 -47.09 14.64
C THR A 123 30.65 -48.00 15.16
N ASP A 124 31.51 -47.44 16.04
CA ASP A 124 32.52 -48.19 16.80
C ASP A 124 31.96 -48.45 18.21
N SER A 125 31.88 -49.70 18.59
CA SER A 125 31.38 -50.09 19.90
C SER A 125 32.22 -51.23 20.50
N THR A 126 32.57 -51.08 21.77
CA THR A 126 33.23 -52.13 22.54
C THR A 126 32.25 -52.60 23.62
N SER A 127 31.99 -53.92 23.62
CA SER A 127 31.12 -54.53 24.60
C SER A 127 31.71 -55.85 25.16
N PRO A 128 31.56 -56.09 26.45
CA PRO A 128 31.95 -57.39 27.01
C PRO A 128 31.02 -58.49 26.47
N ASN A 129 31.63 -59.54 25.96
CA ASN A 129 30.90 -60.72 25.48
C ASN A 129 31.41 -61.95 26.20
N VAL A 130 30.50 -62.92 26.49
CA VAL A 130 30.82 -64.13 27.17
C VAL A 130 31.21 -65.16 26.14
N TYR A 131 32.42 -65.73 26.29
CA TYR A 131 32.98 -66.72 25.40
C TYR A 131 33.18 -68.06 26.17
N ILE A 132 32.97 -69.14 25.53
CA ILE A 132 33.31 -70.46 26.08
C ILE A 132 34.71 -70.86 25.56
N ASP A 133 35.67 -70.91 26.45
CA ASP A 133 36.97 -71.43 26.14
C ASP A 133 36.84 -72.94 25.75
N GLN A 134 37.24 -73.26 24.53
CA GLN A 134 37.09 -74.61 23.97
C GLN A 134 38.03 -75.62 24.61
N GLU A 135 39.13 -75.18 25.29
CA GLU A 135 40.09 -76.13 25.94
C GLU A 135 39.69 -76.44 27.38
N THR A 136 39.11 -75.41 28.06
CA THR A 136 38.81 -75.57 29.50
C THR A 136 37.32 -75.70 29.80
N GLY A 137 36.44 -75.40 28.83
CA GLY A 137 34.98 -75.31 29.03
C GLY A 137 34.50 -74.23 29.95
N ALA A 138 35.40 -73.28 30.35
CA ALA A 138 35.11 -72.19 31.22
C ALA A 138 34.46 -71.00 30.45
N LEU A 139 33.59 -70.27 31.13
CA LEU A 139 33.02 -68.96 30.61
C LEU A 139 34.01 -67.90 30.89
N GLU A 140 34.63 -67.31 29.84
CA GLU A 140 35.47 -66.13 29.94
C GLU A 140 34.71 -64.87 29.37
N THR A 141 34.92 -63.72 29.96
CA THR A 141 34.40 -62.45 29.41
C THR A 141 35.55 -61.76 28.69
N ILE A 142 35.36 -61.52 27.38
CA ILE A 142 36.31 -60.75 26.57
C ILE A 142 35.63 -59.53 26.00
N ASP A 143 36.37 -58.45 25.89
CA ASP A 143 35.88 -57.25 25.23
C ASP A 143 35.96 -57.43 23.71
N VAL A 144 34.77 -57.32 23.06
CA VAL A 144 34.63 -57.42 21.62
C VAL A 144 34.43 -55.98 21.08
N THR A 145 35.37 -55.54 20.26
CA THR A 145 35.25 -54.28 19.52
C THR A 145 34.57 -54.59 18.19
N SER A 146 33.47 -53.89 17.90
CA SER A 146 32.69 -54.03 16.67
C SER A 146 32.63 -52.69 15.95
N ILE A 147 33.14 -52.64 14.73
CA ILE A 147 33.00 -51.53 13.80
C ILE A 147 31.91 -51.90 12.82
N ARG A 148 30.80 -51.16 12.87
CA ARG A 148 29.67 -51.37 11.96
C ARG A 148 29.60 -50.16 11.02
N GLU A 149 29.74 -50.39 9.74
CA GLU A 149 29.48 -49.45 8.67
C GLU A 149 28.14 -49.80 8.05
N THR A 150 27.19 -48.83 8.01
CA THR A 150 25.87 -49.05 7.43
C THR A 150 25.48 -47.87 6.57
N GLU A 151 25.11 -48.16 5.34
CA GLU A 151 24.45 -47.24 4.43
C GLU A 151 22.94 -47.54 4.47
N ASN A 152 22.15 -46.55 4.81
CA ASN A 152 20.68 -46.62 4.83
C ASN A 152 20.15 -45.65 3.79
N ASP A 153 19.42 -46.14 2.83
CA ASP A 153 18.68 -45.32 1.89
C ASP A 153 17.22 -45.77 1.83
N GLY A 154 16.35 -44.80 1.55
CA GLY A 154 14.94 -45.11 1.52
C GLY A 154 14.06 -43.92 1.27
N TYR A 155 12.82 -44.19 0.95
CA TYR A 155 11.79 -43.16 0.79
C TYR A 155 10.67 -43.36 1.79
N ASP A 156 10.08 -42.23 2.23
CA ASP A 156 8.90 -42.23 3.06
C ASP A 156 7.79 -41.34 2.44
N VAL A 157 6.57 -41.81 2.55
CA VAL A 157 5.37 -41.04 2.22
C VAL A 157 4.48 -41.01 3.45
N SER A 158 4.07 -39.81 3.87
CA SER A 158 3.17 -39.64 5.00
C SER A 158 1.98 -38.77 4.65
N LEU A 159 0.81 -39.18 5.12
CA LEU A 159 -0.44 -38.41 5.07
C LEU A 159 -0.90 -38.18 6.51
N SER A 160 -1.04 -36.89 6.90
CA SER A 160 -1.51 -36.51 8.22
C SER A 160 -2.79 -35.68 8.11
N GLN A 161 -3.81 -36.02 8.88
CA GLN A 161 -5.09 -35.32 8.94
C GLN A 161 -5.44 -35.01 10.39
N THR A 162 -5.63 -33.75 10.70
CA THR A 162 -6.23 -33.31 11.96
C THR A 162 -7.73 -33.64 11.94
N LEU A 163 -8.17 -34.50 12.82
CA LEU A 163 -9.58 -34.86 12.98
C LEU A 163 -10.32 -33.95 13.96
N PHE A 164 -9.60 -33.47 14.97
CA PHE A 164 -10.14 -32.58 15.98
C PHE A 164 -9.05 -31.68 16.55
N ASP A 165 -9.22 -30.36 16.40
CA ASP A 165 -8.40 -29.32 17.01
C ASP A 165 -9.21 -28.02 17.12
N LEU A 166 -9.67 -27.71 18.33
CA LEU A 166 -10.44 -26.49 18.58
C LEU A 166 -9.59 -25.22 18.47
N SER A 167 -8.29 -25.29 18.78
CA SER A 167 -7.39 -24.13 18.64
C SER A 167 -7.23 -23.76 17.17
N ALA A 168 -6.96 -24.73 16.32
CA ALA A 168 -6.88 -24.52 14.87
C ALA A 168 -8.22 -24.06 14.27
N TRP A 169 -9.36 -24.58 14.75
CA TRP A 169 -10.69 -24.15 14.30
C TRP A 169 -10.95 -22.67 14.59
N PHE A 170 -10.67 -22.20 15.81
CA PHE A 170 -10.82 -20.78 16.14
C PHE A 170 -9.73 -19.93 15.48
N GLY A 171 -8.55 -20.47 15.23
CA GLY A 171 -7.50 -19.85 14.40
C GLY A 171 -7.97 -19.58 12.98
N TRP A 172 -8.61 -20.58 12.33
CA TRP A 172 -9.23 -20.39 11.02
C TRP A 172 -10.32 -19.31 11.03
N ARG A 173 -11.18 -19.29 12.04
CA ARG A 173 -12.18 -18.23 12.19
C ARG A 173 -11.55 -16.85 12.33
N ALA A 174 -10.43 -16.74 13.05
CA ALA A 174 -9.67 -15.50 13.13
C ALA A 174 -9.11 -15.09 11.77
N GLY A 175 -8.59 -16.04 10.98
CA GLY A 175 -8.15 -15.82 9.61
C GLY A 175 -9.25 -15.27 8.70
N LYS A 176 -10.46 -15.83 8.81
CA LYS A 176 -11.64 -15.34 8.07
C LYS A 176 -11.98 -13.88 8.41
N GLU A 177 -11.95 -13.49 9.67
CA GLU A 177 -12.19 -12.10 10.08
C GLU A 177 -11.05 -11.17 9.59
N SER A 178 -9.80 -11.68 9.53
CA SER A 178 -8.67 -10.93 8.95
C SER A 178 -8.85 -10.67 7.46
N THR A 179 -9.43 -11.59 6.70
CA THR A 179 -9.81 -11.39 5.28
C THR A 179 -10.86 -10.28 5.13
N GLN A 180 -11.89 -10.27 5.99
CA GLN A 180 -12.90 -9.19 6.00
C GLN A 180 -12.30 -7.83 6.38
N GLN A 181 -11.32 -7.83 7.29
CA GLN A 181 -10.54 -6.63 7.63
C GLN A 181 -9.77 -6.10 6.42
N ALA A 182 -9.12 -6.99 5.65
CA ALA A 182 -8.36 -6.63 4.45
C ALA A 182 -9.27 -6.02 3.37
N GLU A 183 -10.46 -6.57 3.16
CA GLU A 183 -11.47 -6.04 2.22
C GLU A 183 -11.92 -4.63 2.62
N ALA A 184 -12.21 -4.41 3.90
CA ALA A 184 -12.58 -3.08 4.41
C ALA A 184 -11.43 -2.07 4.26
N ASN A 185 -10.17 -2.49 4.47
CA ASN A 185 -8.99 -1.65 4.25
C ASN A 185 -8.81 -1.28 2.77
N LEU A 186 -9.06 -2.21 1.84
CA LEU A 186 -9.02 -1.93 0.41
C LEU A 186 -10.10 -0.92 0.01
N SER A 187 -11.33 -1.10 0.51
CA SER A 187 -12.44 -0.17 0.28
C SER A 187 -12.11 1.24 0.80
N ALA A 188 -11.48 1.34 1.98
CA ALA A 188 -11.00 2.62 2.51
C ALA A 188 -9.93 3.25 1.61
N ALA A 189 -8.99 2.46 1.07
CA ALA A 189 -7.94 2.95 0.18
C ALA A 189 -8.49 3.43 -1.17
N GLN A 190 -9.56 2.81 -1.67
CA GLN A 190 -10.25 3.26 -2.88
C GLN A 190 -10.93 4.62 -2.67
N GLN A 191 -11.58 4.83 -1.53
CA GLN A 191 -12.16 6.14 -1.18
C GLN A 191 -11.08 7.21 -0.96
N ASP A 192 -9.97 6.87 -0.32
CA ASP A 192 -8.82 7.76 -0.16
C ASP A 192 -8.24 8.21 -1.52
N LEU A 193 -8.16 7.30 -2.52
CA LEU A 193 -7.74 7.68 -3.87
C LEU A 193 -8.63 8.76 -4.46
N ILE A 194 -9.97 8.64 -4.35
CA ILE A 194 -10.90 9.66 -4.84
C ILE A 194 -10.56 11.03 -4.24
N VAL A 195 -10.38 11.08 -2.92
CA VAL A 195 -10.06 12.34 -2.22
C VAL A 195 -8.71 12.89 -2.66
N ARG A 196 -7.68 12.05 -2.79
CA ARG A 196 -6.33 12.47 -3.23
C ARG A 196 -6.34 13.01 -4.66
N VAL A 197 -7.05 12.36 -5.57
CA VAL A 197 -7.20 12.82 -6.96
C VAL A 197 -7.88 14.19 -7.00
N VAL A 198 -9.01 14.33 -6.30
CA VAL A 198 -9.74 15.61 -6.25
C VAL A 198 -8.89 16.72 -5.63
N GLN A 199 -8.15 16.43 -4.56
CA GLN A 199 -7.26 17.42 -3.93
C GLN A 199 -6.13 17.85 -4.86
N ALA A 200 -5.52 16.92 -5.58
CA ALA A 200 -4.45 17.24 -6.53
C ALA A 200 -4.98 18.03 -7.74
N TYR A 201 -6.13 17.61 -8.29
CA TYR A 201 -6.80 18.29 -9.41
C TYR A 201 -7.15 19.75 -9.07
N PHE A 202 -7.91 19.94 -7.99
CA PHE A 202 -8.25 21.30 -7.54
C PHE A 202 -7.04 22.08 -6.99
N GLY A 203 -5.98 21.38 -6.59
CA GLY A 203 -4.68 21.97 -6.28
C GLY A 203 -4.06 22.66 -7.49
N VAL A 204 -4.10 22.03 -8.67
CA VAL A 204 -3.64 22.63 -9.94
C VAL A 204 -4.53 23.83 -10.32
N LEU A 205 -5.86 23.68 -10.27
CA LEU A 205 -6.78 24.79 -10.58
C LEU A 205 -6.57 25.99 -9.65
N ARG A 206 -6.39 25.76 -8.37
CA ARG A 206 -6.06 26.78 -7.36
C ARG A 206 -4.79 27.54 -7.71
N ALA A 207 -3.72 26.80 -8.07
CA ALA A 207 -2.45 27.41 -8.46
C ALA A 207 -2.60 28.24 -9.75
N GLN A 208 -3.36 27.74 -10.73
CA GLN A 208 -3.65 28.45 -11.98
C GLN A 208 -4.46 29.75 -11.76
N ASP A 209 -5.47 29.69 -10.87
CA ASP A 209 -6.27 30.88 -10.55
C ASP A 209 -5.47 31.94 -9.79
N ASN A 210 -4.60 31.50 -8.87
CA ASN A 210 -3.67 32.39 -8.17
C ASN A 210 -2.70 33.05 -9.17
N LEU A 211 -2.14 32.28 -10.11
CA LEU A 211 -1.27 32.82 -11.17
C LEU A 211 -2.03 33.81 -12.07
N ARG A 212 -3.28 33.51 -12.45
CA ARG A 212 -4.12 34.41 -13.23
C ARG A 212 -4.35 35.74 -12.52
N ALA A 213 -4.64 35.68 -11.19
CA ALA A 213 -4.82 36.84 -10.35
C ALA A 213 -3.54 37.65 -10.22
N SER A 214 -2.37 37.02 -9.97
CA SER A 214 -1.10 37.73 -9.84
C SER A 214 -0.63 38.35 -11.16
N GLN A 215 -0.86 37.68 -12.32
CA GLN A 215 -0.65 38.28 -13.64
C GLN A 215 -1.53 39.50 -13.90
N ALA A 216 -2.81 39.43 -13.51
CA ALA A 216 -3.71 40.56 -13.63
C ALA A 216 -3.29 41.74 -12.72
N GLN A 217 -2.83 41.44 -11.51
CA GLN A 217 -2.29 42.40 -10.56
C GLN A 217 -1.02 43.07 -11.09
N GLU A 218 -0.06 42.33 -11.59
CA GLU A 218 1.18 42.87 -12.20
C GLU A 218 0.85 43.83 -13.35
N ARG A 219 -0.01 43.39 -14.29
CA ARG A 219 -0.46 44.27 -15.40
C ARG A 219 -1.21 45.55 -14.91
N ALA A 220 -1.97 45.44 -13.82
CA ALA A 220 -2.64 46.60 -13.26
C ALA A 220 -1.63 47.61 -12.65
N PHE A 221 -0.63 47.10 -11.94
CA PHE A 221 0.41 47.93 -11.33
C PHE A 221 1.39 48.49 -12.36
N GLU A 222 1.69 47.78 -13.47
CA GLU A 222 2.44 48.35 -14.60
C GLU A 222 1.71 49.56 -15.19
N ARG A 223 0.41 49.45 -15.46
CA ARG A 223 -0.38 50.55 -15.97
C ARG A 223 -0.44 51.72 -14.97
N GLN A 224 -0.57 51.42 -13.68
CA GLN A 224 -0.58 52.43 -12.62
C GLN A 224 0.76 53.17 -12.53
N LEU A 225 1.88 52.45 -12.61
CA LEU A 225 3.23 53.01 -12.64
C LEU A 225 3.42 53.95 -13.84
N GLU A 226 3.00 53.50 -15.03
CA GLU A 226 3.10 54.31 -16.24
C GLU A 226 2.28 55.63 -16.13
N GLN A 227 1.04 55.54 -15.66
CA GLN A 227 0.22 56.73 -15.41
C GLN A 227 0.85 57.66 -14.37
N THR A 228 1.45 57.09 -13.33
CA THR A 228 2.10 57.87 -12.26
C THR A 228 3.35 58.57 -12.80
N ARG A 229 4.16 57.92 -13.64
CA ARG A 229 5.33 58.51 -14.34
C ARG A 229 4.91 59.70 -15.21
N GLN A 230 3.87 59.51 -16.04
CA GLN A 230 3.38 60.58 -16.93
C GLN A 230 2.89 61.81 -16.11
N ARG A 231 2.19 61.61 -14.97
CA ARG A 231 1.77 62.69 -14.08
C ARG A 231 2.95 63.41 -13.42
N PHE A 232 4.01 62.70 -13.08
CA PHE A 232 5.24 63.25 -12.53
C PHE A 232 5.96 64.10 -13.57
N GLU A 233 6.10 63.63 -14.81
CA GLU A 233 6.74 64.37 -15.90
C GLU A 233 6.11 65.71 -16.19
N VAL A 234 4.78 65.81 -16.01
CA VAL A 234 4.06 67.11 -16.17
C VAL A 234 3.97 67.92 -14.86
N GLY A 235 4.64 67.44 -13.77
CA GLY A 235 4.77 68.16 -12.52
C GLY A 235 3.51 68.13 -11.59
N LEU A 236 2.60 67.14 -11.82
CA LEU A 236 1.35 67.03 -11.05
C LEU A 236 1.48 66.28 -9.73
N ILE A 237 2.52 65.45 -9.56
CA ILE A 237 2.75 64.61 -8.38
C ILE A 237 4.22 64.59 -7.98
N ALA A 238 4.52 64.07 -6.78
CA ALA A 238 5.89 63.94 -6.27
C ALA A 238 6.59 62.67 -6.82
N ILE A 239 7.91 62.70 -6.85
CA ILE A 239 8.74 61.54 -7.26
C ILE A 239 8.54 60.32 -6.34
N THR A 240 8.17 60.58 -5.07
CA THR A 240 7.84 59.53 -4.08
C THR A 240 6.70 58.62 -4.56
N ASP A 241 5.70 59.15 -5.25
CA ASP A 241 4.56 58.42 -5.77
C ASP A 241 4.99 57.45 -6.88
N VAL A 242 6.00 57.84 -7.68
CA VAL A 242 6.61 56.97 -8.73
C VAL A 242 7.33 55.81 -8.07
N TYR A 243 8.14 56.06 -7.03
CA TYR A 243 8.85 54.99 -6.31
C TYR A 243 7.91 54.03 -5.59
N GLU A 244 6.80 54.51 -5.01
CA GLU A 244 5.75 53.66 -4.41
C GLU A 244 5.07 52.77 -5.46
N ALA A 245 4.74 53.30 -6.63
CA ALA A 245 4.16 52.52 -7.73
C ALA A 245 5.16 51.50 -8.30
N GLU A 246 6.45 51.86 -8.40
CA GLU A 246 7.52 50.96 -8.85
C GLU A 246 7.72 49.81 -7.87
N ALA A 247 7.79 50.11 -6.57
CA ALA A 247 7.91 49.07 -5.52
C ALA A 247 6.71 48.11 -5.52
N ALA A 248 5.48 48.62 -5.72
CA ALA A 248 4.29 47.79 -5.81
C ALA A 248 4.30 46.88 -7.03
N ARG A 249 4.75 47.36 -8.22
CA ARG A 249 4.89 46.59 -9.43
C ARG A 249 5.96 45.47 -9.26
N ASP A 250 7.12 45.81 -8.69
CA ASP A 250 8.19 44.84 -8.46
C ASP A 250 7.73 43.74 -7.49
N LEU A 251 7.00 44.04 -6.44
CA LEU A 251 6.42 43.04 -5.54
C LEU A 251 5.39 42.16 -6.24
N ALA A 252 4.56 42.72 -7.12
CA ALA A 252 3.60 41.96 -7.91
C ALA A 252 4.30 40.98 -8.88
N GLN A 253 5.41 41.41 -9.50
CA GLN A 253 6.24 40.57 -10.35
C GLN A 253 6.83 39.39 -9.59
N VAL A 254 7.35 39.61 -8.38
CA VAL A 254 7.84 38.51 -7.50
C VAL A 254 6.71 37.54 -7.20
N THR A 255 5.52 38.02 -6.85
CA THR A 255 4.36 37.18 -6.57
C THR A 255 3.97 36.33 -7.78
N ARG A 256 3.95 36.89 -8.98
CA ARG A 256 3.68 36.15 -10.21
C ARG A 256 4.71 35.02 -10.45
N ILE A 257 6.00 35.30 -10.25
CA ILE A 257 7.07 34.29 -10.42
C ILE A 257 6.87 33.14 -9.44
N VAL A 258 6.51 33.43 -8.18
CA VAL A 258 6.21 32.39 -7.17
C VAL A 258 4.99 31.58 -7.58
N ASP A 259 3.92 32.23 -8.04
CA ASP A 259 2.69 31.54 -8.44
C ASP A 259 2.90 30.68 -9.72
N GLU A 260 3.74 31.14 -10.65
CA GLU A 260 4.13 30.35 -11.82
C GLU A 260 4.85 29.03 -11.43
N ASN A 261 5.77 29.13 -10.47
CA ASN A 261 6.41 27.94 -9.92
C ASN A 261 5.40 27.04 -9.18
N ASN A 262 4.46 27.62 -8.45
CA ASN A 262 3.42 26.86 -7.73
C ASN A 262 2.54 26.03 -8.69
N VAL A 263 2.25 26.55 -9.90
CA VAL A 263 1.54 25.78 -10.94
C VAL A 263 2.36 24.57 -11.39
N ALA A 264 3.66 24.75 -11.62
CA ALA A 264 4.54 23.65 -12.00
C ALA A 264 4.56 22.57 -10.91
N VAL A 265 4.75 22.97 -9.64
CA VAL A 265 4.75 22.03 -8.50
C VAL A 265 3.40 21.32 -8.34
N ALA A 266 2.27 22.02 -8.52
CA ALA A 266 0.95 21.42 -8.42
C ALA A 266 0.72 20.38 -9.53
N LYS A 267 1.20 20.63 -10.76
CA LYS A 267 1.14 19.66 -11.85
C LYS A 267 2.00 18.43 -11.58
N GLU A 268 3.19 18.58 -11.01
CA GLU A 268 4.03 17.46 -10.59
C GLU A 268 3.33 16.62 -9.51
N ASN A 269 2.67 17.24 -8.53
CA ASN A 269 1.91 16.51 -7.52
C ASN A 269 0.75 15.69 -8.12
N LEU A 270 0.10 16.20 -9.18
CA LEU A 270 -0.93 15.44 -9.89
C LEU A 270 -0.32 14.29 -10.70
N SER A 271 0.85 14.52 -11.33
CA SER A 271 1.55 13.50 -12.12
C SER A 271 1.99 12.29 -11.28
N VAL A 272 2.24 12.46 -9.99
CA VAL A 272 2.54 11.35 -9.06
C VAL A 272 1.39 10.34 -8.99
N LEU A 273 0.13 10.80 -9.10
CA LEU A 273 -1.05 9.93 -9.07
C LEU A 273 -1.34 9.28 -10.42
N THR A 274 -1.16 10.03 -11.51
CA THR A 274 -1.51 9.60 -12.88
C THR A 274 -0.37 8.89 -13.61
N GLY A 275 0.88 9.05 -13.15
CA GLY A 275 2.08 8.55 -13.82
C GLY A 275 2.49 9.34 -15.05
N GLN A 276 1.78 10.42 -15.41
CA GLN A 276 2.06 11.28 -16.55
C GLN A 276 1.71 12.75 -16.25
N ALA A 277 2.34 13.66 -17.00
CA ALA A 277 2.06 15.08 -16.85
C ALA A 277 0.64 15.42 -17.34
N PRO A 278 -0.17 16.15 -16.55
CA PRO A 278 -1.53 16.52 -16.94
C PRO A 278 -1.52 17.54 -18.09
N GLY A 279 -2.49 17.44 -18.98
CA GLY A 279 -2.76 18.41 -20.02
C GLY A 279 -3.43 19.70 -19.50
N ALA A 280 -4.29 20.29 -20.32
CA ALA A 280 -5.21 21.33 -19.87
C ALA A 280 -6.32 20.68 -19.03
N LEU A 281 -6.67 21.26 -17.89
CA LEU A 281 -7.71 20.72 -17.02
C LEU A 281 -9.01 21.52 -17.18
N HIS A 282 -10.16 20.86 -17.05
CA HIS A 282 -11.45 21.51 -16.94
C HIS A 282 -11.49 22.41 -15.70
N VAL A 283 -12.08 23.59 -15.82
CA VAL A 283 -12.16 24.60 -14.75
C VAL A 283 -13.53 24.62 -14.10
N LEU A 284 -13.60 24.97 -12.82
CA LEU A 284 -14.85 25.05 -12.10
C LEU A 284 -15.68 26.24 -12.61
N GLY A 285 -16.87 25.96 -13.18
CA GLY A 285 -17.77 26.98 -13.73
C GLY A 285 -18.16 28.05 -12.72
N GLU A 286 -18.44 29.28 -13.20
CA GLU A 286 -18.88 30.39 -12.33
C GLU A 286 -20.27 30.13 -11.70
N GLU A 287 -21.10 29.31 -12.35
CA GLU A 287 -22.44 28.94 -11.89
C GLU A 287 -22.43 27.94 -10.73
N PHE A 288 -21.26 27.40 -10.37
CA PHE A 288 -21.16 26.49 -9.22
C PHE A 288 -21.57 27.18 -7.92
N ASP A 289 -22.71 26.77 -7.38
CA ASP A 289 -23.30 27.31 -6.15
C ASP A 289 -23.18 26.30 -5.00
N PRO A 290 -22.36 26.59 -3.96
CA PRO A 290 -22.22 25.73 -2.81
C PRO A 290 -23.53 25.59 -2.03
N ARG A 291 -23.97 24.35 -1.82
CA ARG A 291 -25.20 24.03 -1.07
C ARG A 291 -24.88 23.28 0.22
N PRO A 292 -25.70 23.48 1.26
CA PRO A 292 -25.58 22.68 2.48
C PRO A 292 -25.59 21.19 2.17
N PRO A 293 -24.88 20.36 2.96
CA PRO A 293 -24.89 18.92 2.77
C PRO A 293 -26.28 18.34 3.07
N GLU A 294 -26.69 17.35 2.30
CA GLU A 294 -27.94 16.62 2.49
C GLU A 294 -27.65 15.21 3.07
N PRO A 295 -28.24 14.87 4.21
CA PRO A 295 -29.17 15.64 5.06
C PRO A 295 -28.48 16.79 5.81
N ALA A 296 -29.23 17.85 6.13
CA ALA A 296 -28.70 18.99 6.86
C ALA A 296 -28.42 18.69 8.35
N ASP A 297 -28.99 17.60 8.89
CA ASP A 297 -28.78 17.18 10.27
C ASP A 297 -27.40 16.58 10.48
N ARG A 298 -26.64 17.13 11.42
CA ARG A 298 -25.31 16.65 11.81
C ARG A 298 -25.37 15.25 12.45
N GLY A 299 -26.47 14.89 13.12
CA GLY A 299 -26.65 13.58 13.73
C GLY A 299 -26.68 12.48 12.68
N ALA A 300 -27.41 12.69 11.57
CA ALA A 300 -27.49 11.75 10.48
C ALA A 300 -26.10 11.42 9.86
N TRP A 301 -25.22 12.40 9.75
CA TRP A 301 -23.84 12.17 9.26
C TRP A 301 -23.00 11.35 10.24
N VAL A 302 -23.22 11.52 11.54
CA VAL A 302 -22.59 10.65 12.56
C VAL A 302 -23.09 9.23 12.44
N ASP A 303 -24.39 9.04 12.24
CA ASP A 303 -25.00 7.71 12.08
C ASP A 303 -24.49 7.02 10.81
N PHE A 304 -24.38 7.74 9.68
CA PHE A 304 -23.76 7.22 8.46
C PHE A 304 -22.30 6.81 8.70
N ALA A 305 -21.52 7.65 9.35
CA ALA A 305 -20.12 7.36 9.63
C ALA A 305 -19.95 6.14 10.54
N LEU A 306 -20.78 6.01 11.58
CA LEU A 306 -20.75 4.83 12.46
C LEU A 306 -21.20 3.55 11.76
N ALA A 307 -22.10 3.65 10.75
CA ALA A 307 -22.61 2.49 10.03
C ALA A 307 -21.67 2.05 8.90
N ASN A 308 -21.16 2.99 8.10
CA ASN A 308 -20.57 2.73 6.79
C ASN A 308 -19.06 3.05 6.69
N ASN A 309 -18.44 3.68 7.68
CA ASN A 309 -17.01 4.02 7.59
C ASN A 309 -16.14 2.78 7.48
N ASN A 310 -15.41 2.64 6.36
CA ASN A 310 -14.61 1.46 6.04
C ASN A 310 -13.45 1.23 7.01
N GLN A 311 -12.81 2.30 7.53
CA GLN A 311 -11.75 2.16 8.53
C GLN A 311 -12.32 1.64 9.87
N LEU A 312 -13.52 2.09 10.25
CA LEU A 312 -14.20 1.59 11.44
C LEU A 312 -14.66 0.13 11.26
N ALA A 313 -15.11 -0.23 10.06
CA ALA A 313 -15.44 -1.63 9.72
C ALA A 313 -14.20 -2.52 9.83
N ALA A 314 -13.06 -2.10 9.27
CA ALA A 314 -11.79 -2.82 9.41
C ALA A 314 -11.39 -3.03 10.89
N ALA A 315 -11.54 -2.00 11.73
CA ALA A 315 -11.25 -2.11 13.16
C ALA A 315 -12.22 -3.06 13.90
N ARG A 316 -13.48 -3.17 13.46
CA ARG A 316 -14.44 -4.17 14.00
C ARG A 316 -14.02 -5.59 13.67
N TYR A 317 -13.60 -5.83 12.41
CA TYR A 317 -13.10 -7.13 12.00
C TYR A 317 -11.78 -7.48 12.69
N ALA A 318 -10.88 -6.52 12.89
CA ALA A 318 -9.65 -6.71 13.66
C ALA A 318 -9.93 -7.09 15.14
N GLU A 319 -10.91 -6.45 15.78
CA GLU A 319 -11.35 -6.82 17.14
C GLU A 319 -11.91 -8.24 17.16
N GLU A 320 -12.75 -8.61 16.18
CA GLU A 320 -13.34 -9.94 16.09
C GLU A 320 -12.27 -11.02 15.82
N ALA A 321 -11.31 -10.76 14.92
CA ALA A 321 -10.16 -11.64 14.69
C ALA A 321 -9.36 -11.86 15.97
N ALA A 322 -9.08 -10.79 16.73
CA ALA A 322 -8.39 -10.88 18.00
C ALA A 322 -9.20 -11.67 19.05
N ARG A 323 -10.54 -11.54 19.05
CA ARG A 323 -11.45 -12.31 19.91
C ARG A 323 -11.41 -13.81 19.59
N GLN A 324 -11.48 -14.17 18.30
CA GLN A 324 -11.38 -15.56 17.86
C GLN A 324 -10.00 -16.13 18.22
N ASN A 325 -8.93 -15.37 18.01
CA ASN A 325 -7.57 -15.76 18.36
C ASN A 325 -7.40 -15.97 19.89
N ALA A 326 -7.96 -15.07 20.71
CA ALA A 326 -7.98 -15.24 22.17
C ALA A 326 -8.75 -16.51 22.58
N THR A 327 -9.80 -16.89 21.83
CA THR A 327 -10.53 -18.13 22.04
C THR A 327 -9.69 -19.34 21.62
N ALA A 328 -8.96 -19.27 20.50
CA ALA A 328 -8.02 -20.30 20.08
C ALA A 328 -6.98 -20.61 21.17
N PHE A 329 -6.35 -19.58 21.76
CA PHE A 329 -5.41 -19.77 22.87
C PHE A 329 -6.08 -20.22 24.18
N ARG A 330 -7.37 -19.94 24.38
CA ARG A 330 -8.14 -20.52 25.50
C ARG A 330 -8.32 -22.03 25.35
N MET A 331 -8.44 -22.52 24.10
CA MET A 331 -8.55 -23.94 23.77
C MET A 331 -7.21 -24.67 23.80
N GLY A 332 -6.10 -24.04 24.19
CA GLY A 332 -4.76 -24.64 24.24
C GLY A 332 -4.62 -25.83 25.23
N HIS A 333 -5.59 -26.06 26.12
CA HIS A 333 -5.71 -27.27 26.94
C HIS A 333 -6.71 -28.29 26.37
N ALA A 334 -7.41 -27.97 25.27
CA ALA A 334 -8.32 -28.92 24.63
C ALA A 334 -7.51 -30.08 24.00
N PRO A 335 -8.11 -31.28 23.94
CA PRO A 335 -7.44 -32.38 23.24
C PRO A 335 -7.34 -32.14 21.74
N THR A 336 -6.31 -32.69 21.12
CA THR A 336 -6.19 -32.78 19.68
C THR A 336 -6.20 -34.21 19.23
N VAL A 337 -6.81 -34.51 18.08
CA VAL A 337 -6.86 -35.85 17.49
C VAL A 337 -6.35 -35.77 16.08
N THR A 338 -5.30 -36.54 15.80
CA THR A 338 -4.65 -36.57 14.48
C THR A 338 -4.59 -38.02 13.98
N ALA A 339 -4.99 -38.26 12.73
CA ALA A 339 -4.76 -39.52 12.01
C ALA A 339 -3.55 -39.37 11.10
N THR A 340 -2.67 -40.36 11.13
CA THR A 340 -1.46 -40.39 10.27
C THR A 340 -1.37 -41.73 9.60
N TYR A 341 -1.16 -41.74 8.30
CA TYR A 341 -0.70 -42.89 7.53
C TYR A 341 0.73 -42.62 7.10
N ARG A 342 1.60 -43.61 7.27
CA ARG A 342 2.99 -43.55 6.83
C ARG A 342 3.32 -44.84 6.09
N TYR A 343 3.88 -44.72 4.91
CA TYR A 343 4.55 -45.74 4.16
C TYR A 343 6.04 -45.42 4.12
N GLN A 344 6.88 -46.38 4.47
CA GLN A 344 8.32 -46.22 4.49
C GLN A 344 8.94 -47.48 3.89
N ASP A 345 9.87 -47.29 2.98
CA ASP A 345 10.68 -48.35 2.35
C ASP A 345 12.13 -47.96 2.54
N THR A 346 12.89 -48.86 3.18
CA THR A 346 14.28 -48.58 3.57
C THR A 346 15.14 -49.81 3.24
N GLU A 347 16.22 -49.61 2.52
CA GLU A 347 17.28 -50.56 2.28
C GLU A 347 18.47 -50.20 3.16
N THR A 348 19.00 -51.21 3.86
CA THR A 348 20.21 -51.11 4.67
C THR A 348 21.24 -52.04 4.09
N THR A 349 22.39 -51.50 3.72
CA THR A 349 23.56 -52.26 3.30
C THR A 349 24.75 -51.94 4.19
N GLY A 350 25.69 -52.86 4.34
CA GLY A 350 26.84 -52.50 5.16
C GLY A 350 27.76 -53.67 5.50
N SER A 351 28.72 -53.37 6.37
CA SER A 351 29.69 -54.36 6.87
C SER A 351 29.82 -54.29 8.39
N ILE A 352 30.18 -55.41 9.01
CA ILE A 352 30.53 -55.48 10.42
C ILE A 352 31.92 -56.12 10.50
N ARG A 353 32.84 -55.44 11.18
CA ARG A 353 34.15 -55.98 11.53
C ARG A 353 34.23 -56.10 13.04
N GLN A 354 34.57 -57.30 13.55
CA GLN A 354 34.72 -57.58 14.98
C GLN A 354 36.12 -58.02 15.33
N ASN A 355 36.60 -57.61 16.49
CA ASN A 355 37.85 -58.07 17.03
C ASN A 355 37.64 -58.49 18.52
N PRO A 356 37.81 -59.77 18.88
CA PRO A 356 38.19 -60.89 18.02
C PRO A 356 37.16 -61.23 16.94
N GLU A 357 37.63 -61.82 15.79
CA GLU A 357 36.79 -62.14 14.64
C GLU A 357 35.74 -63.15 15.02
N SER A 358 34.48 -62.89 14.70
CA SER A 358 33.37 -63.81 14.95
C SER A 358 33.15 -64.74 13.75
N LEU A 359 32.95 -66.05 14.01
CA LEU A 359 32.60 -67.05 12.99
C LEU A 359 31.19 -66.80 12.39
N PHE A 360 30.38 -65.96 13.02
CA PHE A 360 29.00 -65.61 12.62
C PHE A 360 28.86 -64.13 12.33
N ASN A 361 29.74 -63.58 11.52
CA ASN A 361 29.68 -62.13 11.17
C ASN A 361 28.85 -61.98 9.89
N PHE A 362 27.60 -61.54 10.04
CA PHE A 362 26.70 -61.29 8.92
C PHE A 362 26.67 -59.82 8.59
N ALA A 363 26.75 -59.49 7.31
CA ALA A 363 26.53 -58.12 6.86
C ALA A 363 25.12 -57.69 7.28
N PRO A 364 24.93 -56.43 7.76
CA PRO A 364 23.65 -55.93 8.23
C PRO A 364 22.76 -55.51 7.05
N ASN A 365 22.68 -56.35 6.01
CA ASN A 365 21.85 -56.07 4.85
C ASN A 365 20.39 -56.42 5.14
N SER A 366 19.51 -55.47 4.95
CA SER A 366 18.06 -55.69 5.11
C SER A 366 17.26 -54.73 4.24
N GLU A 367 16.17 -55.22 3.69
CA GLU A 367 15.14 -54.40 3.06
C GLU A 367 13.90 -54.45 3.94
N GLN A 368 13.34 -53.29 4.25
CA GLN A 368 12.23 -53.18 5.17
C GLN A 368 11.18 -52.22 4.64
N THR A 369 9.98 -52.73 4.39
CA THR A 369 8.80 -51.95 4.06
C THR A 369 7.88 -51.90 5.28
N ASN A 370 7.54 -50.67 5.71
CA ASN A 370 6.66 -50.43 6.85
C ASN A 370 5.42 -49.62 6.43
N GLU A 371 4.25 -50.15 6.73
CA GLU A 371 2.99 -49.40 6.65
C GLU A 371 2.44 -49.20 8.06
N THR A 372 2.19 -47.94 8.39
CA THR A 372 1.72 -47.56 9.73
C THR A 372 0.48 -46.68 9.67
N TRP A 373 -0.60 -47.13 10.30
CA TRP A 373 -1.76 -46.33 10.58
C TRP A 373 -1.75 -45.95 12.06
N GLN A 374 -1.85 -44.64 12.36
CA GLN A 374 -1.83 -44.14 13.72
C GLN A 374 -2.96 -43.14 13.92
N ILE A 375 -3.73 -43.28 15.00
CA ILE A 375 -4.61 -42.26 15.54
C ILE A 375 -4.01 -41.84 16.88
N ARG A 376 -3.64 -40.53 16.96
CA ARG A 376 -3.05 -39.96 18.16
C ARG A 376 -4.04 -39.03 18.82
N PHE A 377 -4.23 -39.18 20.12
CA PHE A 377 -4.96 -38.29 21.00
C PHE A 377 -3.96 -37.64 21.92
N ASP A 378 -3.81 -36.31 21.83
CA ASP A 378 -2.91 -35.53 22.65
C ASP A 378 -3.73 -34.58 23.57
N LEU A 379 -3.50 -34.66 24.89
CA LEU A 379 -4.10 -33.77 25.87
C LEU A 379 -3.00 -33.11 26.70
N PRO A 380 -2.70 -31.80 26.48
CA PRO A 380 -1.65 -31.11 27.20
C PRO A 380 -2.09 -30.77 28.62
N LEU A 381 -1.71 -31.59 29.62
CA LEU A 381 -2.05 -31.42 31.04
C LEU A 381 -1.23 -30.29 31.69
N ALA A 382 0.05 -30.19 31.36
CA ALA A 382 0.97 -29.15 31.84
C ALA A 382 2.04 -28.82 30.79
N ALA A 383 2.30 -27.53 30.59
CA ALA A 383 3.32 -27.04 29.66
C ALA A 383 4.17 -25.91 30.30
N GLY A 384 4.58 -26.11 31.57
CA GLY A 384 5.42 -25.13 32.26
C GLY A 384 4.85 -23.71 32.35
N GLY A 385 3.52 -23.56 32.31
CA GLY A 385 2.84 -22.28 32.34
C GLY A 385 2.68 -21.59 30.98
N ALA A 386 3.25 -22.11 29.90
CA ALA A 386 3.24 -21.48 28.56
C ALA A 386 1.81 -21.29 28.03
N ILE A 387 0.92 -22.30 28.16
CA ILE A 387 -0.49 -22.20 27.71
C ILE A 387 -1.21 -21.08 28.46
N SER A 388 -1.04 -20.99 29.77
CA SER A 388 -1.66 -19.94 30.60
C SER A 388 -1.12 -18.54 30.26
N ALA A 389 0.17 -18.42 29.97
CA ALA A 389 0.79 -17.16 29.57
C ALA A 389 0.30 -16.72 28.17
N ASN A 390 0.24 -17.63 27.20
CA ASN A 390 -0.29 -17.35 25.86
C ASN A 390 -1.77 -16.95 25.91
N ARG A 391 -2.58 -17.62 26.74
CA ARG A 391 -3.99 -17.24 26.94
C ARG A 391 -4.13 -15.82 27.49
N ARG A 392 -3.33 -15.45 28.52
CA ARG A 392 -3.36 -14.07 29.06
C ARG A 392 -2.90 -13.06 28.02
N ARG A 393 -1.80 -13.34 27.30
CA ARG A 393 -1.31 -12.48 26.23
C ARG A 393 -2.37 -12.24 25.16
N ALA A 394 -3.03 -13.29 24.67
CA ALA A 394 -4.06 -13.16 23.65
C ALA A 394 -5.31 -12.43 24.17
N ALA A 395 -5.67 -12.59 25.44
CA ALA A 395 -6.75 -11.82 26.06
C ALA A 395 -6.44 -10.32 26.12
N GLU A 396 -5.20 -9.94 26.45
CA GLU A 396 -4.78 -8.53 26.44
C GLU A 396 -4.66 -7.96 25.02
N GLN A 397 -4.27 -8.76 24.03
CA GLN A 397 -4.31 -8.36 22.62
C GLN A 397 -5.73 -8.07 22.14
N PHE A 398 -6.71 -8.89 22.55
CA PHE A 398 -8.12 -8.61 22.30
C PHE A 398 -8.58 -7.31 22.98
N ASN A 399 -8.21 -7.09 24.26
CA ASN A 399 -8.51 -5.85 24.95
C ASN A 399 -7.91 -4.62 24.22
N ALA A 400 -6.66 -4.72 23.74
CA ALA A 400 -6.01 -3.67 22.97
C ALA A 400 -6.76 -3.38 21.65
N ALA A 401 -7.16 -4.42 20.91
CA ALA A 401 -7.94 -4.26 19.67
C ALA A 401 -9.30 -3.60 19.94
N ARG A 402 -9.98 -3.98 21.01
CA ARG A 402 -11.25 -3.37 21.44
C ARG A 402 -11.10 -1.87 21.76
N GLU A 403 -10.08 -1.50 22.54
CA GLU A 403 -9.84 -0.09 22.89
C GLU A 403 -9.43 0.72 21.66
N THR A 404 -8.67 0.13 20.73
CA THR A 404 -8.33 0.75 19.43
C THR A 404 -9.59 1.05 18.63
N ARG A 405 -10.52 0.10 18.50
CA ARG A 405 -11.81 0.32 17.83
C ARG A 405 -12.64 1.41 18.53
N ILE A 406 -12.70 1.41 19.87
CA ILE A 406 -13.42 2.44 20.63
C ILE A 406 -12.83 3.84 20.35
N ASN A 407 -11.51 3.95 20.39
CA ASN A 407 -10.82 5.21 20.07
C ASN A 407 -11.13 5.66 18.63
N LEU A 408 -11.02 4.75 17.66
CA LEU A 408 -11.34 5.07 16.26
C LEU A 408 -12.81 5.49 16.11
N SER A 409 -13.75 4.81 16.76
CA SER A 409 -15.17 5.19 16.75
C SER A 409 -15.39 6.62 17.27
N ARG A 410 -14.73 7.00 18.36
CA ARG A 410 -14.80 8.37 18.92
C ARG A 410 -14.21 9.39 17.95
N ASN A 411 -13.07 9.07 17.32
CA ASN A 411 -12.44 9.92 16.33
C ASN A 411 -13.32 10.10 15.09
N THR A 412 -13.93 9.04 14.59
CA THR A 412 -14.87 9.07 13.46
C THR A 412 -16.06 9.98 13.76
N VAL A 413 -16.67 9.88 14.96
CA VAL A 413 -17.75 10.77 15.40
C VAL A 413 -17.29 12.23 15.42
N THR A 414 -16.09 12.50 15.96
CA THR A 414 -15.54 13.86 16.02
C THR A 414 -15.26 14.42 14.62
N GLN A 415 -14.66 13.62 13.74
CA GLN A 415 -14.38 13.98 12.35
C GLN A 415 -15.66 14.28 11.55
N ALA A 416 -16.68 13.41 11.65
CA ALA A 416 -17.97 13.63 11.00
C ALA A 416 -18.64 14.94 11.44
N ARG A 417 -18.63 15.22 12.75
CA ARG A 417 -19.16 16.46 13.32
C ARG A 417 -18.38 17.68 12.87
N SER A 418 -17.06 17.62 12.91
CA SER A 418 -16.17 18.73 12.53
C SER A 418 -16.29 19.03 11.04
N LEU A 419 -16.24 18.01 10.17
CA LEU A 419 -16.37 18.19 8.73
C LEU A 419 -17.75 18.74 8.34
N HIS A 420 -18.83 18.25 8.96
CA HIS A 420 -20.16 18.82 8.72
C HIS A 420 -20.20 20.33 9.07
N MET A 421 -19.66 20.72 10.24
CA MET A 421 -19.60 22.14 10.62
C MET A 421 -18.72 22.93 9.65
N THR A 422 -17.61 22.36 9.19
CA THR A 422 -16.72 23.00 8.20
C THR A 422 -17.46 23.23 6.88
N VAL A 423 -18.14 22.21 6.33
CA VAL A 423 -18.89 22.35 5.08
C VAL A 423 -20.01 23.39 5.20
N MET A 424 -20.75 23.41 6.32
CA MET A 424 -21.76 24.45 6.59
C MET A 424 -21.13 25.85 6.66
N SER A 425 -19.97 25.99 7.27
CA SER A 425 -19.21 27.26 7.31
C SER A 425 -18.69 27.64 5.93
N ASP A 426 -18.25 26.66 5.11
CA ASP A 426 -17.74 26.90 3.77
C ASP A 426 -18.81 27.50 2.86
N VAL A 427 -20.05 27.01 2.93
CA VAL A 427 -21.20 27.62 2.19
C VAL A 427 -21.34 29.11 2.53
N SER A 428 -21.33 29.42 3.81
CA SER A 428 -21.44 30.84 4.26
C SER A 428 -20.20 31.64 3.86
N ARG A 429 -19.01 31.05 3.95
CA ARG A 429 -17.73 31.68 3.59
C ARG A 429 -17.65 32.03 2.11
N VAL A 430 -18.05 31.13 1.22
CA VAL A 430 -18.06 31.39 -0.23
C VAL A 430 -18.97 32.55 -0.56
N ASN A 431 -20.18 32.59 0.01
CA ASN A 431 -21.11 33.69 -0.19
C ASN A 431 -20.56 35.04 0.34
N ALA A 432 -19.94 35.03 1.52
CA ALA A 432 -19.32 36.23 2.09
C ALA A 432 -18.11 36.73 1.25
N ARG A 433 -17.30 35.78 0.72
CA ARG A 433 -16.16 36.10 -0.17
C ARG A 433 -16.64 36.68 -1.51
N LYS A 434 -17.72 36.14 -2.09
CA LYS A 434 -18.35 36.72 -3.28
C LYS A 434 -18.77 38.17 -3.06
N GLN A 435 -19.43 38.46 -1.92
CA GLN A 435 -19.80 39.82 -1.56
C GLN A 435 -18.58 40.72 -1.31
N SER A 436 -17.49 40.18 -0.75
CA SER A 436 -16.23 40.90 -0.53
C SER A 436 -15.60 41.39 -1.84
N ILE A 437 -15.72 40.66 -2.95
CA ILE A 437 -15.27 41.14 -4.26
C ILE A 437 -16.03 42.40 -4.66
N VAL A 438 -17.36 42.38 -4.57
CA VAL A 438 -18.22 43.54 -4.91
C VAL A 438 -17.85 44.77 -4.07
N SER A 439 -17.69 44.55 -2.76
CA SER A 439 -17.32 45.64 -1.85
C SER A 439 -15.91 46.21 -2.11
N SER A 440 -14.94 45.31 -2.43
CA SER A 440 -13.56 45.71 -2.73
C SER A 440 -13.46 46.43 -4.08
N GLN A 441 -14.25 46.00 -5.08
CA GLN A 441 -14.35 46.69 -6.36
C GLN A 441 -14.91 48.11 -6.16
N SER A 442 -16.02 48.25 -5.44
CA SER A 442 -16.61 49.58 -5.16
C SER A 442 -15.65 50.51 -4.38
N ALA A 443 -14.89 49.93 -3.44
CA ALA A 443 -13.87 50.69 -2.69
C ALA A 443 -12.71 51.12 -3.60
N LEU A 444 -12.28 50.29 -4.54
CA LEU A 444 -11.26 50.63 -5.53
C LEU A 444 -11.75 51.79 -6.42
N ASP A 445 -12.95 51.67 -6.98
CA ASP A 445 -13.53 52.68 -7.88
C ASP A 445 -13.63 54.05 -7.18
N ALA A 446 -14.13 54.07 -5.93
CA ALA A 446 -14.22 55.30 -5.11
C ALA A 446 -12.83 55.88 -4.77
N THR A 447 -11.83 55.01 -4.46
CA THR A 447 -10.48 55.46 -4.13
C THR A 447 -9.76 56.00 -5.38
N GLN A 448 -9.98 55.37 -6.51
CA GLN A 448 -9.42 55.84 -7.80
C GLN A 448 -10.00 57.19 -8.21
N ALA A 449 -11.33 57.38 -8.11
CA ALA A 449 -11.95 58.68 -8.33
C ALA A 449 -11.43 59.77 -7.34
N GLY A 450 -11.22 59.41 -6.07
CA GLY A 450 -10.61 60.30 -5.09
C GLY A 450 -9.16 60.69 -5.41
N TYR A 451 -8.38 59.77 -5.97
CA TYR A 451 -7.01 60.00 -6.44
C TYR A 451 -6.99 60.95 -7.66
N GLU A 452 -7.91 60.79 -8.60
CA GLU A 452 -8.02 61.62 -9.78
C GLU A 452 -8.31 63.10 -9.43
N VAL A 453 -9.14 63.35 -8.38
CA VAL A 453 -9.44 64.70 -7.90
C VAL A 453 -8.48 65.21 -6.81
N GLY A 454 -7.44 64.41 -6.45
CA GLY A 454 -6.39 64.82 -5.51
C GLY A 454 -6.75 64.71 -4.02
N THR A 455 -7.86 64.05 -3.65
CA THR A 455 -8.28 63.84 -2.26
C THR A 455 -7.74 62.54 -1.64
N ARG A 456 -7.15 61.67 -2.46
CA ARG A 456 -6.48 60.42 -2.06
C ARG A 456 -5.09 60.34 -2.67
N ASN A 457 -4.20 59.58 -2.04
CA ASN A 457 -2.83 59.34 -2.55
C ASN A 457 -2.74 58.05 -3.34
N ILE A 458 -1.60 57.83 -4.01
CA ILE A 458 -1.36 56.63 -4.83
C ILE A 458 -1.35 55.34 -3.97
N VAL A 459 -0.84 55.42 -2.73
CA VAL A 459 -0.76 54.26 -1.83
C VAL A 459 -2.15 53.75 -1.49
N ASP A 460 -3.15 54.64 -1.34
CA ASP A 460 -4.56 54.25 -1.12
C ASP A 460 -5.10 53.42 -2.31
N VAL A 461 -4.78 53.84 -3.55
CA VAL A 461 -5.20 53.13 -4.79
C VAL A 461 -4.54 51.76 -4.86
N LEU A 462 -3.21 51.68 -4.67
CA LEU A 462 -2.46 50.43 -4.68
C LEU A 462 -2.97 49.47 -3.60
N ASN A 463 -3.29 49.96 -2.40
CA ASN A 463 -3.88 49.15 -1.34
C ASN A 463 -5.29 48.66 -1.67
N ALA A 464 -6.13 49.46 -2.31
CA ALA A 464 -7.46 49.05 -2.74
C ALA A 464 -7.39 48.00 -3.86
N GLN A 465 -6.47 48.14 -4.81
CA GLN A 465 -6.20 47.14 -5.83
C GLN A 465 -5.72 45.82 -5.21
N ASN A 466 -4.77 45.86 -4.28
CA ASN A 466 -4.30 44.65 -3.56
C ASN A 466 -5.45 43.92 -2.86
N LYS A 467 -6.35 44.64 -2.19
CA LYS A 467 -7.54 44.09 -1.52
C LYS A 467 -8.48 43.39 -2.49
N LEU A 468 -8.71 44.00 -3.68
CA LEU A 468 -9.55 43.41 -4.71
C LEU A 468 -8.95 42.06 -5.23
N PHE A 469 -7.67 42.07 -5.61
CA PHE A 469 -7.02 40.83 -6.10
C PHE A 469 -6.97 39.76 -5.01
N ALA A 470 -6.73 40.12 -3.75
CA ALA A 470 -6.82 39.19 -2.63
C ALA A 470 -8.24 38.61 -2.47
N ALA A 471 -9.30 39.45 -2.56
CA ALA A 471 -10.67 39.00 -2.48
C ALA A 471 -11.05 38.01 -3.60
N GLN A 472 -10.56 38.25 -4.82
CA GLN A 472 -10.77 37.36 -5.97
C GLN A 472 -10.10 36.00 -5.74
N ARG A 473 -8.82 35.97 -5.31
CA ARG A 473 -8.11 34.73 -4.96
C ARG A 473 -8.80 33.95 -3.83
N ASP A 474 -9.19 34.67 -2.78
CA ASP A 474 -9.85 34.08 -1.62
C ASP A 474 -11.21 33.44 -1.98
N TYR A 475 -11.97 34.10 -2.87
CA TYR A 475 -13.21 33.52 -3.39
C TYR A 475 -12.97 32.23 -4.17
N ALA A 476 -12.07 32.24 -5.14
CA ALA A 476 -11.73 31.03 -5.91
C ALA A 476 -11.28 29.88 -4.98
N ASN A 477 -10.36 30.16 -4.07
CA ASN A 477 -9.84 29.19 -3.11
C ASN A 477 -10.96 28.62 -2.20
N SER A 478 -11.90 29.48 -1.75
CA SER A 478 -13.01 29.03 -0.89
C SER A 478 -13.97 28.05 -1.60
N ARG A 479 -14.14 28.17 -2.91
CA ARG A 479 -14.94 27.24 -3.72
C ARG A 479 -14.29 25.85 -3.76
N TYR A 480 -12.97 25.81 -3.98
CA TYR A 480 -12.22 24.54 -3.98
C TYR A 480 -12.20 23.88 -2.60
N ASP A 481 -12.04 24.67 -1.53
CA ASP A 481 -12.12 24.17 -0.15
C ASP A 481 -13.47 23.52 0.15
N PHE A 482 -14.57 24.14 -0.28
CA PHE A 482 -15.91 23.57 -0.12
C PHE A 482 -16.04 22.22 -0.82
N VAL A 483 -15.59 22.09 -2.08
CA VAL A 483 -15.65 20.82 -2.84
C VAL A 483 -14.86 19.73 -2.11
N ILE A 484 -13.62 20.01 -1.75
CA ILE A 484 -12.74 19.04 -1.07
C ILE A 484 -13.34 18.63 0.28
N ASN A 485 -13.83 19.58 1.09
CA ASN A 485 -14.39 19.28 2.41
C ASN A 485 -15.71 18.51 2.31
N SER A 486 -16.52 18.75 1.26
CA SER A 486 -17.75 18.01 1.01
C SER A 486 -17.47 16.54 0.70
N LEU A 487 -16.44 16.24 -0.09
CA LEU A 487 -16.03 14.86 -0.39
C LEU A 487 -15.40 14.19 0.82
N ARG A 488 -14.58 14.90 1.60
CA ARG A 488 -14.05 14.38 2.87
C ARG A 488 -15.15 14.02 3.86
N LEU A 489 -16.23 14.82 3.91
CA LEU A 489 -17.40 14.48 4.74
C LEU A 489 -18.03 13.16 4.29
N LYS A 490 -18.18 12.95 2.98
CA LYS A 490 -18.69 11.68 2.41
C LYS A 490 -17.75 10.51 2.64
N GLU A 491 -16.44 10.72 2.56
CA GLU A 491 -15.42 9.72 2.88
C GLU A 491 -15.55 9.24 4.33
N VAL A 492 -15.60 10.17 5.29
CA VAL A 492 -15.76 9.84 6.71
C VAL A 492 -17.10 9.17 6.97
N ALA A 493 -18.16 9.60 6.26
CA ALA A 493 -19.48 8.95 6.31
C ALA A 493 -19.50 7.57 5.63
N GLY A 494 -18.46 7.18 4.90
CA GLY A 494 -18.39 5.91 4.15
C GLY A 494 -19.30 5.86 2.93
N THR A 495 -19.80 7.01 2.47
CA THR A 495 -20.75 7.14 1.35
C THR A 495 -20.11 7.68 0.07
N LEU A 496 -18.80 7.95 0.11
CA LEU A 496 -18.07 8.44 -1.06
C LEU A 496 -17.95 7.35 -2.12
N SER A 497 -18.31 7.69 -3.36
CA SER A 497 -18.29 6.77 -4.50
C SER A 497 -17.74 7.46 -5.75
N PRO A 498 -17.32 6.71 -6.80
CA PRO A 498 -16.92 7.28 -8.09
C PRO A 498 -17.99 8.14 -8.76
N GLU A 499 -19.28 7.89 -8.48
CA GLU A 499 -20.39 8.70 -8.98
C GLU A 499 -20.33 10.16 -8.48
N ASP A 500 -19.68 10.41 -7.35
CA ASP A 500 -19.48 11.76 -6.83
C ASP A 500 -18.49 12.56 -7.70
N ILE A 501 -17.49 11.89 -8.28
CA ILE A 501 -16.59 12.48 -9.29
C ILE A 501 -17.38 12.87 -10.54
N ALA A 502 -18.20 11.94 -11.06
CA ALA A 502 -19.02 12.19 -12.25
C ALA A 502 -20.03 13.35 -12.03
N ARG A 503 -20.59 13.49 -10.82
CA ARG A 503 -21.42 14.65 -10.48
C ARG A 503 -20.65 15.96 -10.44
N LEU A 504 -19.41 15.96 -9.95
CA LEU A 504 -18.57 17.14 -9.96
C LEU A 504 -18.16 17.55 -11.37
N GLU A 505 -17.91 16.59 -12.26
CA GLU A 505 -17.63 16.87 -13.67
C GLU A 505 -18.71 17.71 -14.32
N GLY A 506 -19.97 17.51 -13.97
CA GLY A 506 -21.09 18.33 -14.47
C GLY A 506 -21.00 19.83 -14.13
N PHE A 507 -20.12 20.22 -13.22
CA PHE A 507 -19.85 21.64 -12.87
C PHE A 507 -18.51 22.14 -13.42
N LEU A 508 -17.74 21.29 -14.10
CA LEU A 508 -16.49 21.64 -14.74
C LEU A 508 -16.72 21.99 -16.20
N LEU A 509 -16.04 22.99 -16.69
CA LEU A 509 -16.13 23.50 -18.05
C LEU A 509 -14.77 23.40 -18.73
N GLU A 510 -14.79 23.12 -20.03
CA GLU A 510 -13.59 23.15 -20.85
C GLU A 510 -12.91 24.54 -20.73
N PRO A 511 -11.59 24.61 -20.52
CA PRO A 511 -10.90 25.89 -20.44
C PRO A 511 -11.05 26.64 -21.76
N ALA A 512 -11.40 27.93 -21.69
CA ALA A 512 -11.48 28.77 -22.88
C ALA A 512 -10.14 28.70 -23.63
N ALA A 513 -10.18 28.33 -24.90
CA ALA A 513 -8.99 28.29 -25.74
C ALA A 513 -8.25 29.64 -25.63
N PRO A 514 -6.92 29.67 -25.47
CA PRO A 514 -6.17 30.91 -25.48
C PRO A 514 -6.50 31.61 -26.80
N THR A 515 -7.17 32.77 -26.71
CA THR A 515 -7.39 33.62 -27.88
C THR A 515 -6.02 33.91 -28.44
N ALA A 516 -5.70 33.31 -29.60
CA ALA A 516 -4.51 33.61 -30.35
C ALA A 516 -4.52 35.15 -30.55
N SER A 517 -3.68 35.85 -29.77
CA SER A 517 -3.45 37.28 -29.97
C SER A 517 -2.92 37.40 -31.39
N GLY A 518 -3.76 37.97 -32.27
CA GLY A 518 -3.52 38.09 -33.67
C GLY A 518 -2.13 38.68 -33.94
N SER A 519 -1.31 37.90 -34.58
CA SER A 519 -0.24 38.39 -35.40
C SER A 519 -0.89 38.99 -36.67
N GLY A 520 -1.49 40.19 -36.47
CA GLY A 520 -1.89 41.05 -37.58
C GLY A 520 -0.64 41.82 -38.00
N GLY A 521 -0.11 41.46 -39.13
CA GLY A 521 0.91 42.23 -39.77
C GLY A 521 0.40 43.58 -40.24
N GLU A 522 1.22 44.56 -40.12
CA GLU A 522 1.63 45.50 -41.13
C GLU A 522 2.78 46.33 -40.57
#